data_21729fb6ee6cc05f43b4d7b0e841700a
#
_entry.id   21729fb6ee6cc05f43b4d7b0e841700a
#
_cell.length_a   1.000
_cell.length_b   1.000
_cell.length_c   1.000
_cell.angle_alpha   90.00
_cell.angle_beta   90.00
_cell.angle_gamma   90.00
#
_symmetry.space_group_name_H-M   'P 1'
#
loop_
_entity.id
_entity.type
_entity.pdbx_description
1 polymer ?
#
loop_
_entity_poly.entity_id
_entity_poly.type
_entity_poly.pdbx_seq_one_letter_code
_entity_poly.pdbx_strand_id
1 'polypeptide(L)'
;KNFPPGQHGQARSRKKSEYAKQLREKSIAEYILYMWQIEDLIRAYGCSLQRIRHEYIDKFDYTAEQKEEMLDWYGNLVRMMNQEGKRERGHLQINAIIVKDLMDLHNLLMQSTKFPFYNTAYYKVLPFIVELRNKGDKQVNEIETCLDALYGVMLLRLKQKEITPDTMTAIKEITTFVGMLADYYQKDKREGLVFEDE
;
A
#
# COMPACT_ATOMS: atom_id res chain seq x y z
N LYS A 1 -15.35 -16.56 4.75
CA LYS A 1 -15.57 -15.44 3.80
C LYS A 1 -14.45 -15.55 2.78
N ASN A 2 -14.77 -16.05 1.58
CA ASN A 2 -13.81 -16.28 0.51
C ASN A 2 -13.38 -14.93 -0.08
N PHE A 3 -12.10 -14.59 0.05
CA PHE A 3 -11.48 -13.62 -0.84
C PHE A 3 -11.44 -14.26 -2.24
N PRO A 4 -12.05 -13.65 -3.27
CA PRO A 4 -11.94 -14.18 -4.61
C PRO A 4 -10.48 -14.16 -5.05
N PRO A 5 -10.01 -15.16 -5.81
CA PRO A 5 -8.69 -15.12 -6.40
C PRO A 5 -8.60 -13.91 -7.34
N GLY A 6 -7.71 -12.95 -7.03
CA GLY A 6 -7.57 -11.70 -7.76
C GLY A 6 -7.38 -11.92 -9.25
N GLN A 7 -8.18 -11.21 -10.03
CA GLN A 7 -8.09 -11.12 -11.49
C GLN A 7 -6.82 -10.36 -11.91
N HIS A 8 -5.68 -11.06 -11.96
CA HIS A 8 -4.54 -10.60 -12.74
C HIS A 8 -3.89 -11.82 -13.39
N GLY A 9 -4.28 -12.09 -14.63
CA GLY A 9 -3.86 -13.24 -15.42
C GLY A 9 -2.36 -13.33 -15.73
N GLN A 10 -1.55 -12.33 -15.36
CA GLN A 10 -0.10 -12.37 -15.47
C GLN A 10 0.63 -12.55 -14.11
N ALA A 11 -0.06 -12.34 -12.99
CA ALA A 11 0.52 -12.55 -11.65
C ALA A 11 0.46 -14.02 -11.19
N ARG A 12 -0.19 -14.91 -11.95
CA ARG A 12 -0.40 -16.33 -11.60
C ARG A 12 0.88 -17.17 -11.54
N SER A 13 1.99 -16.71 -12.11
CA SER A 13 3.26 -17.48 -12.14
C SER A 13 4.38 -16.87 -11.29
N ARG A 14 4.18 -15.71 -10.66
CA ARG A 14 5.22 -15.06 -9.86
C ARG A 14 4.96 -15.27 -8.38
N LYS A 15 6.01 -15.66 -7.65
CA LYS A 15 6.01 -15.77 -6.19
C LYS A 15 5.57 -14.42 -5.59
N LYS A 16 4.67 -14.43 -4.60
CA LYS A 16 4.14 -13.20 -3.99
C LYS A 16 5.23 -12.32 -3.36
N SER A 17 6.28 -12.93 -2.83
CA SER A 17 7.47 -12.24 -2.32
C SER A 17 8.25 -11.51 -3.43
N GLU A 18 8.42 -12.14 -4.58
CA GLU A 18 9.06 -11.52 -5.76
C GLU A 18 8.22 -10.39 -6.33
N TYR A 19 6.89 -10.57 -6.35
CA TYR A 19 5.97 -9.53 -6.77
C TYR A 19 6.01 -8.30 -5.84
N ALA A 20 6.04 -8.51 -4.53
CA ALA A 20 6.23 -7.44 -3.56
C ALA A 20 7.55 -6.69 -3.79
N LYS A 21 8.65 -7.42 -4.03
CA LYS A 21 9.95 -6.81 -4.35
C LYS A 21 9.91 -5.96 -5.61
N GLN A 22 9.31 -6.48 -6.68
CA GLN A 22 9.15 -5.75 -7.95
C GLN A 22 8.30 -4.48 -7.78
N LEU A 23 7.20 -4.55 -7.02
CA LEU A 23 6.39 -3.37 -6.71
C LEU A 23 7.20 -2.32 -5.95
N ARG A 24 7.99 -2.74 -4.96
CA ARG A 24 8.84 -1.84 -4.18
C ARG A 24 9.85 -1.09 -5.04
N GLU A 25 10.38 -1.74 -6.07
CA GLU A 25 11.30 -1.13 -7.03
C GLU A 25 10.59 -0.21 -8.04
N LYS A 26 9.36 -0.54 -8.41
CA LYS A 26 8.58 0.17 -9.42
C LYS A 26 7.78 1.34 -8.86
N SER A 27 7.04 1.13 -7.79
CA SER A 27 6.18 2.13 -7.16
C SER A 27 5.98 1.80 -5.68
N ILE A 28 6.53 2.63 -4.81
CA ILE A 28 6.41 2.43 -3.37
C ILE A 28 4.96 2.52 -2.90
N ALA A 29 4.12 3.32 -3.55
CA ALA A 29 2.70 3.41 -3.22
C ALA A 29 1.97 2.10 -3.52
N GLU A 30 2.19 1.51 -4.70
CA GLU A 30 1.62 0.20 -5.05
C GLU A 30 2.13 -0.91 -4.12
N TYR A 31 3.40 -0.84 -3.72
CA TYR A 31 3.97 -1.75 -2.73
C TYR A 31 3.24 -1.68 -1.38
N ILE A 32 3.01 -0.48 -0.85
CA ILE A 32 2.31 -0.30 0.43
C ILE A 32 0.88 -0.83 0.35
N LEU A 33 0.12 -0.50 -0.70
CA LEU A 33 -1.24 -1.00 -0.88
C LEU A 33 -1.28 -2.53 -0.98
N TYR A 34 -0.31 -3.13 -1.66
CA TYR A 34 -0.17 -4.58 -1.73
C TYR A 34 0.16 -5.20 -0.37
N MET A 35 1.09 -4.61 0.38
CA MET A 35 1.45 -5.12 1.72
C MET A 35 0.28 -4.99 2.70
N TRP A 36 -0.52 -3.95 2.65
CA TRP A 36 -1.73 -3.84 3.45
C TRP A 36 -2.75 -4.93 3.10
N GLN A 37 -2.88 -5.28 1.82
CA GLN A 37 -3.70 -6.40 1.39
C GLN A 37 -3.17 -7.74 1.94
N ILE A 38 -1.86 -7.92 1.98
CA ILE A 38 -1.23 -9.12 2.58
C ILE A 38 -1.48 -9.17 4.09
N GLU A 39 -1.36 -8.05 4.81
CA GLU A 39 -1.68 -7.97 6.23
C GLU A 39 -3.14 -8.37 6.50
N ASP A 40 -4.08 -7.87 5.71
CA ASP A 40 -5.50 -8.21 5.84
C ASP A 40 -5.78 -9.68 5.49
N LEU A 41 -5.07 -10.23 4.52
CA LEU A 41 -5.14 -11.66 4.21
C LEU A 41 -4.66 -12.50 5.41
N ILE A 42 -3.55 -12.14 6.01
CA ILE A 42 -3.02 -12.82 7.20
C ILE A 42 -4.02 -12.75 8.36
N ARG A 43 -4.65 -11.59 8.57
CA ARG A 43 -5.73 -11.42 9.57
C ARG A 43 -6.94 -12.32 9.28
N ALA A 44 -7.34 -12.43 8.02
CA ALA A 44 -8.47 -13.27 7.62
C ALA A 44 -8.26 -14.75 7.97
N TYR A 45 -7.00 -15.19 8.01
CA TYR A 45 -6.61 -16.54 8.48
C TYR A 45 -6.21 -16.58 9.97
N GLY A 46 -6.57 -15.55 10.74
CA GLY A 46 -6.35 -15.48 12.19
C GLY A 46 -4.89 -15.37 12.59
N CYS A 47 -4.01 -14.85 11.71
CA CYS A 47 -2.56 -14.81 11.90
C CYS A 47 -1.97 -16.20 12.20
N SER A 48 -2.53 -17.24 11.60
CA SER A 48 -2.11 -18.64 11.71
C SER A 48 -1.42 -19.12 10.44
N LEU A 49 -0.12 -19.40 10.53
CA LEU A 49 0.64 -19.93 9.40
C LEU A 49 0.11 -21.27 8.93
N GLN A 50 -0.35 -22.13 9.86
CA GLN A 50 -0.94 -23.41 9.53
C GLN A 50 -2.20 -23.25 8.68
N ARG A 51 -3.09 -22.32 9.04
CA ARG A 51 -4.29 -22.03 8.24
C ARG A 51 -3.93 -21.43 6.88
N ILE A 52 -2.97 -20.52 6.82
CA ILE A 52 -2.48 -19.96 5.55
C ILE A 52 -1.94 -21.06 4.65
N ARG A 53 -1.16 -22.01 5.19
CA ARG A 53 -0.68 -23.17 4.43
C ARG A 53 -1.83 -23.97 3.82
N HIS A 54 -2.72 -24.51 4.65
CA HIS A 54 -3.73 -25.47 4.21
C HIS A 54 -4.91 -24.83 3.44
N GLU A 55 -5.34 -23.64 3.89
CA GLU A 55 -6.54 -23.01 3.34
C GLU A 55 -6.24 -22.06 2.17
N TYR A 56 -4.95 -21.68 1.98
CA TYR A 56 -4.56 -20.71 0.97
C TYR A 56 -3.41 -21.21 0.08
N ILE A 57 -2.20 -21.47 0.61
CA ILE A 57 -1.01 -21.81 -0.20
C ILE A 57 -1.20 -23.14 -0.94
N ASP A 58 -1.74 -24.18 -0.27
CA ASP A 58 -1.91 -25.50 -0.87
C ASP A 58 -2.90 -25.52 -2.04
N LYS A 59 -3.73 -24.48 -2.18
CA LYS A 59 -4.70 -24.35 -3.29
C LYS A 59 -4.07 -23.85 -4.60
N PHE A 60 -2.82 -23.36 -4.56
CA PHE A 60 -2.12 -22.95 -5.76
C PHE A 60 -1.45 -24.14 -6.42
N ASP A 61 -1.45 -24.12 -7.75
CA ASP A 61 -0.70 -25.08 -8.57
C ASP A 61 0.78 -24.65 -8.68
N TYR A 62 1.46 -24.70 -7.54
CA TYR A 62 2.88 -24.40 -7.41
C TYR A 62 3.68 -25.65 -7.07
N THR A 63 4.97 -25.65 -7.41
CA THR A 63 5.89 -26.71 -6.97
C THR A 63 6.02 -26.72 -5.45
N ALA A 64 6.46 -27.84 -4.90
CA ALA A 64 6.71 -27.95 -3.44
C ALA A 64 7.70 -26.88 -2.96
N GLU A 65 8.75 -26.61 -3.72
CA GLU A 65 9.74 -25.58 -3.43
C GLU A 65 9.12 -24.18 -3.40
N GLN A 66 8.29 -23.84 -4.40
CA GLN A 66 7.57 -22.56 -4.43
C GLN A 66 6.62 -22.38 -3.25
N LYS A 67 5.94 -23.46 -2.83
CA LYS A 67 5.04 -23.43 -1.67
C LYS A 67 5.83 -23.21 -0.37
N GLU A 68 6.98 -23.85 -0.20
CA GLU A 68 7.85 -23.64 0.98
C GLU A 68 8.40 -22.20 1.02
N GLU A 69 8.84 -21.62 -0.10
CA GLU A 69 9.26 -20.22 -0.12
C GLU A 69 8.12 -19.25 0.23
N MET A 70 6.89 -19.51 -0.25
CA MET A 70 5.72 -18.73 0.15
C MET A 70 5.45 -18.88 1.65
N LEU A 71 5.56 -20.10 2.17
CA LEU A 71 5.34 -20.40 3.58
C LEU A 71 6.36 -19.67 4.46
N ASP A 72 7.62 -19.64 4.07
CA ASP A 72 8.67 -18.90 4.78
C ASP A 72 8.38 -17.39 4.80
N TRP A 73 7.98 -16.84 3.66
CA TRP A 73 7.65 -15.43 3.56
C TRP A 73 6.44 -15.06 4.43
N TYR A 74 5.34 -15.80 4.32
CA TYR A 74 4.16 -15.59 5.17
C TYR A 74 4.49 -15.84 6.66
N GLY A 75 5.32 -16.83 6.96
CA GLY A 75 5.76 -17.15 8.31
C GLY A 75 6.48 -15.98 8.99
N ASN A 76 7.34 -15.30 8.24
CA ASN A 76 8.01 -14.09 8.71
C ASN A 76 7.00 -12.98 9.02
N LEU A 77 6.05 -12.72 8.11
CA LEU A 77 5.02 -11.68 8.30
C LEU A 77 4.07 -12.02 9.45
N VAL A 78 3.61 -13.27 9.57
CA VAL A 78 2.76 -13.73 10.68
C VAL A 78 3.47 -13.53 12.03
N ARG A 79 4.75 -13.89 12.11
CA ARG A 79 5.54 -13.70 13.32
C ARG A 79 5.63 -12.22 13.71
N MET A 80 5.95 -11.34 12.76
CA MET A 80 6.00 -9.90 13.00
C MET A 80 4.63 -9.36 13.43
N MET A 81 3.54 -9.73 12.76
CA MET A 81 2.20 -9.29 13.12
C MET A 81 1.80 -9.71 14.54
N ASN A 82 2.19 -10.92 14.96
CA ASN A 82 1.95 -11.38 16.32
C ASN A 82 2.82 -10.63 17.34
N GLN A 83 4.09 -10.41 17.05
CA GLN A 83 5.03 -9.71 17.94
C GLN A 83 4.68 -8.23 18.10
N GLU A 84 4.22 -7.58 17.02
CA GLU A 84 3.85 -6.17 17.02
C GLU A 84 2.39 -5.92 17.44
N GLY A 85 1.64 -6.97 17.81
CA GLY A 85 0.24 -6.85 18.22
C GLY A 85 -0.72 -6.41 17.11
N LYS A 86 -0.41 -6.74 15.84
CA LYS A 86 -1.18 -6.32 14.65
C LYS A 86 -2.21 -7.36 14.19
N ARG A 87 -2.65 -8.23 15.07
CA ARG A 87 -3.60 -9.32 14.75
C ARG A 87 -4.97 -8.83 14.30
N GLU A 88 -5.44 -7.71 14.83
CA GLU A 88 -6.79 -7.18 14.57
C GLU A 88 -6.78 -5.93 13.70
N ARG A 89 -5.80 -5.06 13.89
CA ARG A 89 -5.72 -3.76 13.22
C ARG A 89 -4.30 -3.19 13.19
N GLY A 90 -4.12 -2.14 12.40
CA GLY A 90 -2.86 -1.42 12.26
C GLY A 90 -1.93 -2.09 11.25
N HIS A 91 -0.80 -1.47 11.01
CA HIS A 91 0.17 -1.90 10.01
C HIS A 91 1.47 -2.33 10.66
N LEU A 92 2.18 -3.27 10.03
CA LEU A 92 3.53 -3.66 10.40
C LEU A 92 4.44 -2.43 10.41
N GLN A 93 5.32 -2.37 11.40
CA GLN A 93 6.25 -1.25 11.56
C GLN A 93 7.11 -1.02 10.31
N ILE A 94 7.52 -2.08 9.62
CA ILE A 94 8.28 -1.97 8.35
C ILE A 94 7.51 -1.21 7.27
N ASN A 95 6.19 -1.34 7.22
CA ASN A 95 5.31 -0.63 6.28
C ASN A 95 5.01 0.80 6.78
N ALA A 96 4.78 0.97 8.07
CA ALA A 96 4.52 2.27 8.69
C ALA A 96 5.72 3.22 8.54
N ILE A 97 6.96 2.71 8.62
CA ILE A 97 8.17 3.49 8.39
C ILE A 97 8.20 4.05 6.97
N ILE A 98 7.83 3.26 5.96
CA ILE A 98 7.78 3.74 4.56
C ILE A 98 6.74 4.85 4.39
N VAL A 99 5.57 4.73 5.03
CA VAL A 99 4.55 5.78 5.00
C VAL A 99 5.07 7.05 5.66
N LYS A 100 5.82 6.93 6.76
CA LYS A 100 6.48 8.07 7.39
C LYS A 100 7.53 8.69 6.47
N ASP A 101 8.37 7.90 5.81
CA ASP A 101 9.36 8.39 4.85
C ASP A 101 8.70 9.15 3.69
N LEU A 102 7.55 8.67 3.21
CA LEU A 102 6.75 9.37 2.21
C LEU A 102 6.21 10.72 2.72
N MET A 103 5.78 10.78 3.98
CA MET A 103 5.34 12.04 4.59
C MET A 103 6.51 13.02 4.76
N ASP A 104 7.67 12.53 5.18
CA ASP A 104 8.88 13.36 5.31
C ASP A 104 9.31 13.93 3.94
N LEU A 105 9.30 13.09 2.89
CA LEU A 105 9.56 13.54 1.51
C LEU A 105 8.51 14.55 1.03
N HIS A 106 7.23 14.32 1.31
CA HIS A 106 6.16 15.27 1.01
C HIS A 106 6.47 16.66 1.59
N ASN A 107 6.85 16.71 2.86
CA ASN A 107 7.19 17.97 3.51
C ASN A 107 8.38 18.69 2.84
N LEU A 108 9.41 17.95 2.43
CA LEU A 108 10.56 18.51 1.71
C LEU A 108 10.15 19.06 0.33
N LEU A 109 9.34 18.32 -0.42
CA LEU A 109 8.81 18.76 -1.73
C LEU A 109 7.92 20.00 -1.60
N MET A 110 7.10 20.09 -0.54
CA MET A 110 6.24 21.25 -0.30
C MET A 110 7.00 22.51 0.12
N GLN A 111 8.12 22.36 0.80
CA GLN A 111 8.96 23.49 1.23
C GLN A 111 9.85 24.01 0.10
N SER A 112 10.14 23.22 -0.92
CA SER A 112 11.01 23.56 -2.02
C SER A 112 10.27 24.30 -3.14
N THR A 113 10.90 25.33 -3.71
CA THR A 113 10.41 26.05 -4.89
C THR A 113 10.61 25.29 -6.21
N LYS A 114 11.38 24.19 -6.18
CA LYS A 114 11.75 23.41 -7.37
C LYS A 114 10.66 22.46 -7.87
N PHE A 115 9.60 22.26 -7.10
CA PHE A 115 8.56 21.26 -7.38
C PHE A 115 7.15 21.89 -7.53
N PRO A 116 6.96 22.91 -8.38
CA PRO A 116 5.69 23.64 -8.47
C PRO A 116 4.52 22.78 -8.95
N PHE A 117 4.76 21.77 -9.81
CA PHE A 117 3.73 20.86 -10.25
C PHE A 117 3.24 19.94 -9.14
N TYR A 118 4.14 19.49 -8.28
CA TYR A 118 3.80 18.70 -7.10
C TYR A 118 2.96 19.53 -6.11
N ASN A 119 3.38 20.76 -5.84
CA ASN A 119 2.61 21.70 -5.01
C ASN A 119 1.19 21.92 -5.57
N THR A 120 1.07 22.13 -6.88
CA THR A 120 -0.24 22.28 -7.54
C THR A 120 -1.11 21.04 -7.37
N ALA A 121 -0.54 19.84 -7.55
CA ALA A 121 -1.26 18.58 -7.36
C ALA A 121 -1.72 18.41 -5.91
N TYR A 122 -0.90 18.77 -4.93
CA TYR A 122 -1.28 18.74 -3.52
C TYR A 122 -2.48 19.66 -3.24
N TYR A 123 -2.47 20.91 -3.70
CA TYR A 123 -3.57 21.84 -3.46
C TYR A 123 -4.88 21.38 -4.12
N LYS A 124 -4.84 20.62 -5.20
CA LYS A 124 -6.03 20.01 -5.80
C LYS A 124 -6.63 18.90 -4.93
N VAL A 125 -5.81 18.13 -4.23
CA VAL A 125 -6.29 17.04 -3.37
C VAL A 125 -6.59 17.47 -1.95
N LEU A 126 -6.08 18.60 -1.51
CA LEU A 126 -6.23 19.09 -0.14
C LEU A 126 -7.70 19.12 0.36
N PRO A 127 -8.69 19.59 -0.42
CA PRO A 127 -10.09 19.54 0.01
C PRO A 127 -10.59 18.12 0.29
N PHE A 128 -10.18 17.15 -0.51
CA PHE A 128 -10.54 15.73 -0.30
C PHE A 128 -9.86 15.15 0.93
N ILE A 129 -8.58 15.49 1.17
CA ILE A 129 -7.85 15.08 2.38
C ILE A 129 -8.55 15.61 3.62
N VAL A 130 -8.93 16.89 3.64
CA VAL A 130 -9.65 17.52 4.76
C VAL A 130 -10.98 16.81 5.02
N GLU A 131 -11.75 16.53 3.97
CA GLU A 131 -13.02 15.82 4.09
C GLU A 131 -12.84 14.41 4.65
N LEU A 132 -11.88 13.65 4.12
CA LEU A 132 -11.58 12.28 4.56
C LEU A 132 -11.14 12.26 6.03
N ARG A 133 -10.27 13.17 6.45
CA ARG A 133 -9.81 13.28 7.84
C ARG A 133 -10.93 13.70 8.80
N ASN A 134 -11.90 14.48 8.35
CA ASN A 134 -13.07 14.83 9.17
C ASN A 134 -14.02 13.65 9.39
N LYS A 135 -14.04 12.68 8.45
CA LYS A 135 -14.87 11.47 8.53
C LYS A 135 -14.16 10.28 9.19
N GLY A 136 -12.82 10.29 9.22
CA GLY A 136 -11.98 9.19 9.68
C GLY A 136 -11.13 9.52 10.91
N ASP A 137 -9.99 8.84 11.01
CA ASP A 137 -9.01 9.08 12.08
C ASP A 137 -8.15 10.31 11.75
N LYS A 138 -8.29 11.35 12.57
CA LYS A 138 -7.52 12.59 12.41
C LYS A 138 -6.07 12.49 12.88
N GLN A 139 -5.69 11.39 13.52
CA GLN A 139 -4.33 11.20 14.04
C GLN A 139 -3.35 10.70 12.97
N VAL A 140 -3.86 10.10 11.88
CA VAL A 140 -3.01 9.69 10.77
C VAL A 140 -2.56 10.89 9.93
N ASN A 141 -1.38 10.80 9.33
CA ASN A 141 -0.87 11.88 8.47
C ASN A 141 -1.62 11.96 7.14
N GLU A 142 -1.42 13.05 6.39
CA GLU A 142 -2.14 13.31 5.14
C GLU A 142 -1.83 12.27 4.05
N ILE A 143 -0.60 11.79 3.98
CA ILE A 143 -0.21 10.76 2.99
C ILE A 143 -0.85 9.42 3.33
N GLU A 144 -0.88 9.05 4.61
CA GLU A 144 -1.60 7.86 5.06
C GLU A 144 -3.10 7.97 4.76
N THR A 145 -3.70 9.14 4.97
CA THR A 145 -5.10 9.41 4.59
C THR A 145 -5.34 9.15 3.10
N CYS A 146 -4.45 9.61 2.22
CA CYS A 146 -4.53 9.35 0.78
C CYS A 146 -4.42 7.85 0.46
N LEU A 147 -3.46 7.16 1.07
CA LEU A 147 -3.27 5.72 0.87
C LEU A 147 -4.47 4.92 1.39
N ASP A 148 -5.03 5.28 2.55
CA ASP A 148 -6.25 4.67 3.10
C ASP A 148 -7.44 4.82 2.14
N ALA A 149 -7.60 5.98 1.52
CA ALA A 149 -8.66 6.21 0.53
C ALA A 149 -8.48 5.32 -0.72
N LEU A 150 -7.27 5.21 -1.24
CA LEU A 150 -6.94 4.33 -2.36
C LEU A 150 -7.16 2.85 -2.01
N TYR A 151 -6.75 2.45 -0.82
CA TYR A 151 -6.96 1.10 -0.31
C TYR A 151 -8.44 0.78 -0.15
N GLY A 152 -9.22 1.69 0.43
CA GLY A 152 -10.66 1.54 0.60
C GLY A 152 -11.39 1.35 -0.73
N VAL A 153 -11.06 2.14 -1.75
CA VAL A 153 -11.63 1.99 -3.10
C VAL A 153 -11.20 0.68 -3.76
N MET A 154 -9.95 0.26 -3.57
CA MET A 154 -9.49 -1.05 -4.04
C MET A 154 -10.33 -2.19 -3.43
N LEU A 155 -10.61 -2.13 -2.12
CA LEU A 155 -11.47 -3.12 -1.44
C LEU A 155 -12.91 -3.08 -1.94
N LEU A 156 -13.48 -1.89 -2.20
CA LEU A 156 -14.82 -1.77 -2.78
C LEU A 156 -14.90 -2.43 -4.16
N ARG A 157 -13.90 -2.21 -5.02
CA ARG A 157 -13.81 -2.84 -6.34
C ARG A 157 -13.70 -4.36 -6.24
N LEU A 158 -12.88 -4.88 -5.32
CA LEU A 158 -12.76 -6.31 -5.09
C LEU A 158 -14.09 -6.94 -4.62
N LYS A 159 -14.88 -6.18 -3.86
CA LYS A 159 -16.24 -6.60 -3.42
C LYS A 159 -17.33 -6.31 -4.45
N GLN A 160 -16.98 -5.82 -5.62
CA GLN A 160 -17.92 -5.42 -6.68
C GLN A 160 -18.99 -4.42 -6.18
N LYS A 161 -18.59 -3.53 -5.26
CA LYS A 161 -19.43 -2.45 -4.77
C LYS A 161 -19.37 -1.25 -5.72
N GLU A 162 -20.52 -0.61 -5.88
CA GLU A 162 -20.60 0.61 -6.67
C GLU A 162 -19.85 1.77 -6.00
N ILE A 163 -19.16 2.55 -6.80
CA ILE A 163 -18.41 3.74 -6.38
C ILE A 163 -19.09 4.94 -7.02
N THR A 164 -19.46 5.93 -6.19
CA THR A 164 -20.13 7.13 -6.68
C THR A 164 -19.23 7.96 -7.61
N PRO A 165 -19.80 8.74 -8.56
CA PRO A 165 -19.02 9.62 -9.43
C PRO A 165 -18.15 10.63 -8.65
N ASP A 166 -18.64 11.17 -7.54
CA ASP A 166 -17.88 12.10 -6.70
C ASP A 166 -16.66 11.43 -6.07
N THR A 167 -16.85 10.22 -5.55
CA THR A 167 -15.73 9.41 -5.02
C THR A 167 -14.73 9.09 -6.13
N MET A 168 -15.18 8.74 -7.33
CA MET A 168 -14.29 8.47 -8.47
C MET A 168 -13.46 9.69 -8.86
N THR A 169 -14.05 10.90 -8.83
CA THR A 169 -13.34 12.16 -9.09
C THR A 169 -12.26 12.40 -8.04
N ALA A 170 -12.60 12.29 -6.76
CA ALA A 170 -11.65 12.43 -5.67
C ALA A 170 -10.49 11.42 -5.77
N ILE A 171 -10.80 10.16 -6.03
CA ILE A 171 -9.81 9.09 -6.16
C ILE A 171 -8.88 9.31 -7.36
N LYS A 172 -9.36 9.85 -8.47
CA LYS A 172 -8.52 10.19 -9.62
C LYS A 172 -7.45 11.22 -9.24
N GLU A 173 -7.83 12.29 -8.56
CA GLU A 173 -6.89 13.32 -8.10
C GLU A 173 -5.91 12.78 -7.06
N ILE A 174 -6.39 12.01 -6.10
CA ILE A 174 -5.54 11.36 -5.08
C ILE A 174 -4.55 10.40 -5.75
N THR A 175 -4.99 9.60 -6.72
CA THR A 175 -4.11 8.67 -7.46
C THR A 175 -3.00 9.43 -8.19
N THR A 176 -3.33 10.53 -8.84
CA THR A 176 -2.33 11.37 -9.53
C THR A 176 -1.31 11.94 -8.55
N PHE A 177 -1.77 12.50 -7.45
CA PHE A 177 -0.91 13.08 -6.42
C PHE A 177 0.01 12.04 -5.76
N VAL A 178 -0.54 10.92 -5.32
CA VAL A 178 0.25 9.83 -4.71
C VAL A 178 1.22 9.21 -5.72
N GLY A 179 0.83 9.11 -7.00
CA GLY A 179 1.71 8.67 -8.07
C GLY A 179 2.92 9.59 -8.27
N MET A 180 2.73 10.91 -8.23
CA MET A 180 3.83 11.87 -8.27
C MET A 180 4.77 11.72 -7.06
N LEU A 181 4.22 11.59 -5.86
CA LEU A 181 5.02 11.38 -4.66
C LEU A 181 5.83 10.07 -4.75
N ALA A 182 5.23 8.99 -5.21
CA ALA A 182 5.91 7.71 -5.40
C ALA A 182 7.05 7.82 -6.44
N ASP A 183 6.85 8.54 -7.53
CA ASP A 183 7.88 8.78 -8.54
C ASP A 183 9.06 9.58 -7.96
N TYR A 184 8.79 10.63 -7.19
CA TYR A 184 9.85 11.38 -6.49
C TYR A 184 10.56 10.52 -5.45
N TYR A 185 9.86 9.66 -4.72
CA TYR A 185 10.46 8.72 -3.79
C TYR A 185 11.45 7.77 -4.51
N GLN A 186 11.05 7.20 -5.64
CA GLN A 186 11.91 6.31 -6.41
C GLN A 186 13.12 7.07 -6.97
N LYS A 187 12.93 8.31 -7.43
CA LYS A 187 14.00 9.17 -7.92
C LYS A 187 14.99 9.52 -6.81
N ASP A 188 14.48 9.91 -5.64
CA ASP A 188 15.31 10.24 -4.48
C ASP A 188 16.19 9.05 -4.05
N LYS A 189 15.64 7.85 -4.03
CA LYS A 189 16.39 6.62 -3.69
C LYS A 189 17.47 6.25 -4.72
N ARG A 190 17.28 6.59 -5.99
CA ARG A 190 18.26 6.27 -7.05
C ARG A 190 19.39 7.27 -7.16
N GLU A 191 19.07 8.54 -7.12
CA GLU A 191 19.99 9.62 -7.51
C GLU A 191 20.07 10.77 -6.50
N GLY A 192 19.19 10.77 -5.49
CA GLY A 192 19.02 11.91 -4.59
C GLY A 192 18.26 13.06 -5.23
N LEU A 193 17.47 13.77 -4.43
CA LEU A 193 16.81 15.01 -4.83
C LEU A 193 17.50 16.20 -4.18
N VAL A 194 17.58 17.30 -4.93
CA VAL A 194 18.10 18.59 -4.43
C VAL A 194 16.91 19.50 -4.19
N PHE A 195 16.71 19.91 -2.95
CA PHE A 195 15.54 20.69 -2.51
C PHE A 195 15.86 22.19 -2.40
N GLU A 196 17.12 22.57 -2.19
CA GLU A 196 17.57 23.96 -2.06
C GLU A 196 18.23 24.42 -3.35
N ASP A 197 18.21 25.75 -3.60
CA ASP A 197 19.01 26.36 -4.65
C ASP A 197 20.46 26.49 -4.15
N GLU A 198 21.44 26.20 -5.02
CA GLU A 198 22.86 26.42 -4.74
C GLU A 198 23.18 27.92 -4.63
#